data_64c50758b1cb047282d69100417e4e40
#
_entry.id   64c50758b1cb047282d69100417e4e40
#
_cell.length_a   1.000
_cell.length_b   1.000
_cell.length_c   1.000
_cell.angle_alpha   90.00
_cell.angle_beta   90.00
_cell.angle_gamma   90.00
#
_symmetry.space_group_name_H-M   'P 1'
#
loop_
_entity.id
_entity.type
_entity.pdbx_description
1 polymer ?
#
loop_
_entity_poly.entity_id
_entity_poly.type
_entity_poly.pdbx_seq_one_letter_code
_entity_poly.pdbx_strand_id
1 'polypeptide(L)'
;MWNFAYNFGWKSMCSVNAFKRRLKHGEFFPAFMVLSLTNRCNLSCQGCWVSPTDPPRELSLEQVNNVINCCKAKGSYFFGLLGGEPLLYNGLLDIIAAHPDCYFQVFTNGLLLTEEIAQAMRRLGNVTPLISVEGLEQVSDIRRGGKDVYKRAVSGVAASTGAGLVTGVAASICKSNFNELVNRDFAEDLIRRGVHYLWYYIYRPVGPRPTPELALDKEQIVELRRFIVNLRCEVPLVIVDAYWDKDGKALCPGAVGLSHHINSAGDIEFCPPLQFSKDNIGTGADLPAIIAKSDFLASFRKMAADSTRGCIIMENPELMKQFLEQQQAADSSGRGSGYEELSAMQPRPCHHLPDSEIPEKHWAYRFAKKYWFFGFGAYG
;
A
#
# COMPACT_ATOMS: atom_id res chain seq x y z
N MET A 1 -22.82 -1.39 -5.21
CA MET A 1 -22.27 -2.66 -5.76
C MET A 1 -21.85 -2.52 -7.23
N TRP A 2 -22.65 -1.89 -8.11
CA TRP A 2 -22.28 -1.74 -9.54
C TRP A 2 -20.96 -0.97 -9.73
N ASN A 3 -20.77 0.18 -9.06
CA ASN A 3 -19.51 0.94 -9.14
C ASN A 3 -18.30 0.13 -8.68
N PHE A 4 -18.44 -0.68 -7.64
CA PHE A 4 -17.36 -1.58 -7.20
C PHE A 4 -17.04 -2.63 -8.26
N ALA A 5 -18.06 -3.33 -8.78
CA ALA A 5 -17.83 -4.38 -9.77
C ALA A 5 -17.25 -3.83 -11.08
N TYR A 6 -17.72 -2.67 -11.54
CA TYR A 6 -17.27 -2.09 -12.80
C TYR A 6 -15.97 -1.28 -12.65
N ASN A 7 -15.93 -0.27 -11.74
CA ASN A 7 -14.77 0.62 -11.64
C ASN A 7 -13.58 -0.08 -10.96
N PHE A 8 -13.82 -0.84 -9.89
CA PHE A 8 -12.77 -1.62 -9.26
C PHE A 8 -12.51 -2.95 -9.97
N GLY A 9 -13.52 -3.78 -10.17
CA GLY A 9 -13.36 -5.10 -10.78
C GLY A 9 -12.87 -5.05 -12.21
N TRP A 10 -13.73 -4.63 -13.12
CA TRP A 10 -13.46 -4.68 -14.56
C TRP A 10 -12.35 -3.72 -14.99
N LYS A 11 -12.42 -2.43 -14.61
CA LYS A 11 -11.41 -1.45 -15.03
C LYS A 11 -10.01 -1.76 -14.48
N SER A 12 -9.91 -2.34 -13.27
CA SER A 12 -8.61 -2.76 -12.74
C SER A 12 -8.00 -3.90 -13.56
N MET A 13 -8.79 -4.87 -14.00
CA MET A 13 -8.31 -5.91 -14.92
C MET A 13 -7.86 -5.30 -16.26
N CYS A 14 -8.60 -4.33 -16.79
CA CYS A 14 -8.22 -3.60 -18.00
C CYS A 14 -6.90 -2.83 -17.80
N SER A 15 -6.69 -2.19 -16.65
CA SER A 15 -5.46 -1.47 -16.32
C SER A 15 -4.25 -2.41 -16.28
N VAL A 16 -4.36 -3.58 -15.65
CA VAL A 16 -3.30 -4.60 -15.63
C VAL A 16 -3.00 -5.11 -17.03
N ASN A 17 -4.02 -5.38 -17.85
CA ASN A 17 -3.82 -5.80 -19.23
C ASN A 17 -3.17 -4.71 -20.09
N ALA A 18 -3.55 -3.44 -19.88
CA ALA A 18 -2.91 -2.31 -20.55
C ALA A 18 -1.44 -2.17 -20.15
N PHE A 19 -1.12 -2.32 -18.86
CA PHE A 19 0.24 -2.35 -18.33
C PHE A 19 1.07 -3.46 -19.02
N LYS A 20 0.58 -4.69 -19.05
CA LYS A 20 1.26 -5.82 -19.71
C LYS A 20 1.51 -5.57 -21.20
N ARG A 21 0.55 -4.97 -21.91
CA ARG A 21 0.71 -4.63 -23.33
C ARG A 21 1.82 -3.58 -23.51
N ARG A 22 1.81 -2.51 -22.70
CA ARG A 22 2.85 -1.49 -22.74
C ARG A 22 4.26 -2.08 -22.54
N LEU A 23 4.42 -2.94 -21.53
CA LEU A 23 5.72 -3.60 -21.29
C LEU A 23 6.22 -4.39 -22.51
N LYS A 24 5.31 -5.09 -23.23
CA LYS A 24 5.68 -5.82 -24.46
C LYS A 24 6.16 -4.91 -25.60
N HIS A 25 5.74 -3.64 -25.61
CA HIS A 25 6.15 -2.65 -26.60
C HIS A 25 7.30 -1.75 -26.11
N GLY A 26 7.93 -2.08 -24.98
CA GLY A 26 8.99 -1.27 -24.39
C GLY A 26 8.52 0.04 -23.75
N GLU A 27 7.20 0.23 -23.61
CA GLU A 27 6.62 1.38 -22.94
C GLU A 27 6.37 1.07 -21.46
N PHE A 28 6.64 2.04 -20.61
CA PHE A 28 6.40 1.89 -19.18
C PHE A 28 5.46 2.96 -18.65
N PHE A 29 4.39 2.53 -17.99
CA PHE A 29 3.52 3.33 -17.13
C PHE A 29 2.77 2.40 -16.17
N PRO A 30 2.71 2.71 -14.87
CA PRO A 30 2.13 1.82 -13.86
C PRO A 30 0.65 1.53 -14.09
N ALA A 31 0.19 0.37 -13.58
CA ALA A 31 -1.21 -0.03 -13.68
C ALA A 31 -2.10 0.76 -12.70
N PHE A 32 -1.53 1.23 -11.58
CA PHE A 32 -2.21 2.08 -10.61
C PHE A 32 -1.22 2.97 -9.87
N MET A 33 -1.73 4.00 -9.20
CA MET A 33 -0.92 4.95 -8.43
C MET A 33 -1.34 4.98 -6.97
N VAL A 34 -0.36 5.27 -6.13
CA VAL A 34 -0.54 5.49 -4.70
C VAL A 34 -0.14 6.93 -4.40
N LEU A 35 -1.03 7.70 -3.78
CA LEU A 35 -0.85 9.13 -3.53
C LEU A 35 -0.90 9.42 -2.04
N SER A 36 0.17 9.98 -1.48
CA SER A 36 0.13 10.57 -0.14
C SER A 36 -0.32 12.02 -0.24
N LEU A 37 -1.57 12.29 0.13
CA LEU A 37 -2.19 13.62 -0.01
C LEU A 37 -1.59 14.66 0.94
N THR A 38 -1.22 14.23 2.16
CA THR A 38 -0.66 15.08 3.22
C THR A 38 0.32 14.28 4.07
N ASN A 39 1.29 14.94 4.70
CA ASN A 39 2.12 14.30 5.73
C ASN A 39 1.61 14.55 7.17
N ARG A 40 0.49 15.27 7.34
CA ARG A 40 -0.16 15.40 8.66
C ARG A 40 -0.70 14.07 9.12
N CYS A 41 -0.48 13.75 10.40
CA CYS A 41 -1.05 12.57 11.04
C CYS A 41 -1.37 12.88 12.51
N ASN A 42 -2.43 12.29 13.01
CA ASN A 42 -2.84 12.34 14.41
C ASN A 42 -2.31 11.17 15.24
N LEU A 43 -1.43 10.34 14.68
CA LEU A 43 -0.76 9.22 15.33
C LEU A 43 0.74 9.24 15.06
N SER A 44 1.49 8.38 15.78
CA SER A 44 2.93 8.36 15.80
C SER A 44 3.41 6.89 15.87
N CYS A 45 3.11 6.12 14.82
CA CYS A 45 3.28 4.66 14.79
C CYS A 45 4.74 4.23 14.73
N GLN A 46 5.04 3.06 15.30
CA GLN A 46 6.32 2.37 15.13
C GLN A 46 6.46 1.88 13.68
N GLY A 47 7.62 2.14 13.05
CA GLY A 47 7.90 1.75 11.67
C GLY A 47 7.10 2.51 10.60
N CYS A 48 6.52 3.66 10.97
CA CYS A 48 5.88 4.54 9.99
C CYS A 48 6.94 5.30 9.19
N TRP A 49 6.80 5.27 7.87
CA TRP A 49 7.68 6.05 6.97
C TRP A 49 7.31 7.52 6.93
N VAL A 50 6.07 7.90 7.27
CA VAL A 50 5.62 9.29 7.23
C VAL A 50 6.11 10.04 8.47
N SER A 51 6.65 11.24 8.24
CA SER A 51 6.97 12.21 9.28
C SER A 51 6.25 13.52 9.01
N PRO A 52 5.41 13.97 9.93
CA PRO A 52 4.84 15.32 9.84
C PRO A 52 5.95 16.37 9.82
N THR A 53 5.77 17.41 9.02
CA THR A 53 6.63 18.59 8.96
C THR A 53 5.86 19.84 9.38
N ASP A 54 6.56 20.90 9.73
CA ASP A 54 5.99 22.22 10.01
C ASP A 54 6.69 23.25 9.09
N PRO A 55 5.99 23.86 8.12
CA PRO A 55 4.60 23.60 7.75
C PRO A 55 4.39 22.19 7.14
N PRO A 56 3.15 21.66 7.17
CA PRO A 56 2.86 20.35 6.57
C PRO A 56 3.01 20.40 5.05
N ARG A 57 3.45 19.28 4.47
CA ARG A 57 3.49 19.11 3.02
C ARG A 57 2.17 18.49 2.56
N GLU A 58 1.58 19.09 1.53
CA GLU A 58 0.30 18.63 0.97
C GLU A 58 0.30 18.81 -0.55
N LEU A 59 -0.23 17.82 -1.26
CA LEU A 59 -0.52 17.99 -2.67
C LEU A 59 -1.69 18.95 -2.84
N SER A 60 -1.62 19.89 -3.80
CA SER A 60 -2.76 20.70 -4.15
C SER A 60 -3.83 19.87 -4.85
N LEU A 61 -5.10 20.33 -4.79
CA LEU A 61 -6.19 19.71 -5.55
C LEU A 61 -5.88 19.65 -7.05
N GLU A 62 -5.25 20.68 -7.59
CA GLU A 62 -4.83 20.74 -8.99
C GLU A 62 -3.81 19.65 -9.32
N GLN A 63 -2.77 19.47 -8.50
CA GLN A 63 -1.77 18.41 -8.68
C GLN A 63 -2.41 17.02 -8.65
N VAL A 64 -3.28 16.75 -7.67
CA VAL A 64 -3.95 15.44 -7.56
C VAL A 64 -4.84 15.17 -8.76
N ASN A 65 -5.66 16.17 -9.17
CA ASN A 65 -6.54 16.02 -10.34
C ASN A 65 -5.74 15.84 -11.62
N ASN A 66 -4.61 16.54 -11.80
CA ASN A 66 -3.73 16.34 -12.95
C ASN A 66 -3.16 14.91 -13.00
N VAL A 67 -2.63 14.41 -11.87
CA VAL A 67 -2.13 13.03 -11.76
C VAL A 67 -3.21 12.01 -12.13
N ILE A 68 -4.42 12.16 -11.56
CA ILE A 68 -5.53 11.24 -11.86
C ILE A 68 -5.91 11.27 -13.35
N ASN A 69 -5.99 12.46 -13.96
CA ASN A 69 -6.31 12.61 -15.38
C ASN A 69 -5.23 12.00 -16.29
N CYS A 70 -3.95 12.21 -15.97
CA CYS A 70 -2.83 11.57 -16.66
C CYS A 70 -2.91 10.03 -16.59
N CYS A 71 -3.23 9.50 -15.41
CA CYS A 71 -3.40 8.07 -15.19
C CYS A 71 -4.58 7.50 -15.99
N LYS A 72 -5.72 8.19 -16.00
CA LYS A 72 -6.92 7.83 -16.79
C LYS A 72 -6.59 7.76 -18.28
N ALA A 73 -5.85 8.73 -18.81
CA ALA A 73 -5.40 8.73 -20.20
C ALA A 73 -4.52 7.50 -20.54
N LYS A 74 -3.86 6.91 -19.56
CA LYS A 74 -3.09 5.66 -19.68
C LYS A 74 -3.88 4.40 -19.28
N GLY A 75 -5.18 4.53 -19.01
CA GLY A 75 -6.05 3.41 -18.65
C GLY A 75 -5.92 2.94 -17.21
N SER A 76 -5.39 3.77 -16.31
CA SER A 76 -5.32 3.48 -14.87
C SER A 76 -6.43 4.24 -14.14
N TYR A 77 -7.33 3.49 -13.47
CA TYR A 77 -8.54 4.01 -12.84
C TYR A 77 -8.64 3.68 -11.34
N PHE A 78 -7.61 3.04 -10.78
CA PHE A 78 -7.57 2.70 -9.37
C PHE A 78 -6.47 3.46 -8.66
N PHE A 79 -6.80 4.05 -7.49
CA PHE A 79 -5.89 4.87 -6.72
C PHE A 79 -5.92 4.50 -5.25
N GLY A 80 -4.72 4.30 -4.66
CA GLY A 80 -4.54 4.28 -3.22
C GLY A 80 -4.33 5.70 -2.71
N LEU A 81 -5.21 6.18 -1.84
CA LEU A 81 -5.06 7.48 -1.18
C LEU A 81 -4.50 7.26 0.22
N LEU A 82 -3.28 7.73 0.41
CA LEU A 82 -2.51 7.66 1.64
C LEU A 82 -2.22 9.07 2.15
N GLY A 83 -1.35 9.11 3.14
CA GLY A 83 -0.77 10.32 3.69
C GLY A 83 -0.14 9.98 5.01
N GLY A 84 -0.06 10.92 5.91
CA GLY A 84 -0.05 10.63 7.32
C GLY A 84 -1.42 10.05 7.70
N GLU A 85 -2.45 10.89 7.69
CA GLU A 85 -3.85 10.47 7.77
C GLU A 85 -4.67 11.19 6.69
N PRO A 86 -5.18 10.50 5.66
CA PRO A 86 -5.91 11.13 4.56
C PRO A 86 -7.17 11.89 4.99
N LEU A 87 -7.81 11.50 6.09
CA LEU A 87 -9.00 12.19 6.61
C LEU A 87 -8.67 13.58 7.22
N LEU A 88 -7.38 13.91 7.37
CA LEU A 88 -6.94 15.27 7.70
C LEU A 88 -6.76 16.16 6.47
N TYR A 89 -6.84 15.59 5.27
CA TYR A 89 -6.74 16.38 4.03
C TYR A 89 -8.12 16.93 3.64
N ASN A 90 -8.26 18.25 3.62
CA ASN A 90 -9.55 18.94 3.45
C ASN A 90 -10.24 18.68 2.10
N GLY A 91 -9.49 18.31 1.06
CA GLY A 91 -10.01 18.05 -0.29
C GLY A 91 -10.30 16.59 -0.61
N LEU A 92 -10.25 15.67 0.36
CA LEU A 92 -10.37 14.22 0.11
C LEU A 92 -11.68 13.85 -0.61
N LEU A 93 -12.81 14.31 -0.11
CA LEU A 93 -14.12 13.99 -0.69
C LEU A 93 -14.32 14.69 -2.05
N ASP A 94 -13.75 15.87 -2.24
CA ASP A 94 -13.81 16.63 -3.50
C ASP A 94 -13.06 15.88 -4.62
N ILE A 95 -11.87 15.33 -4.32
CA ILE A 95 -11.12 14.47 -5.27
C ILE A 95 -11.96 13.28 -5.69
N ILE A 96 -12.56 12.57 -4.73
CA ILE A 96 -13.36 11.37 -5.00
C ILE A 96 -14.59 11.73 -5.83
N ALA A 97 -15.24 12.85 -5.53
CA ALA A 97 -16.41 13.36 -6.25
C ALA A 97 -16.08 13.79 -7.69
N ALA A 98 -14.91 14.40 -7.90
CA ALA A 98 -14.46 14.86 -9.22
C ALA A 98 -14.16 13.72 -10.21
N HIS A 99 -13.94 12.49 -9.73
CA HIS A 99 -13.56 11.35 -10.55
C HIS A 99 -14.48 10.14 -10.32
N PRO A 100 -15.79 10.22 -10.65
CA PRO A 100 -16.75 9.15 -10.40
C PRO A 100 -16.49 7.89 -11.23
N ASP A 101 -15.68 7.98 -12.26
CA ASP A 101 -15.23 6.90 -13.13
C ASP A 101 -13.98 6.15 -12.61
N CYS A 102 -13.36 6.64 -11.52
CA CYS A 102 -12.27 6.00 -10.80
C CYS A 102 -12.78 5.26 -9.56
N TYR A 103 -11.92 4.42 -8.97
CA TYR A 103 -12.15 3.79 -7.67
C TYR A 103 -11.00 4.09 -6.72
N PHE A 104 -11.34 4.52 -5.51
CA PHE A 104 -10.38 4.97 -4.51
C PHE A 104 -10.35 4.04 -3.31
N GLN A 105 -9.14 3.66 -2.88
CA GLN A 105 -8.91 2.99 -1.62
C GLN A 105 -8.23 3.97 -0.66
N VAL A 106 -8.94 4.34 0.41
CA VAL A 106 -8.45 5.30 1.42
C VAL A 106 -7.83 4.54 2.58
N PHE A 107 -6.51 4.66 2.73
CA PHE A 107 -5.74 4.04 3.82
C PHE A 107 -5.81 4.94 5.05
N THR A 108 -6.61 4.60 6.02
CA THR A 108 -6.86 5.43 7.19
C THR A 108 -6.59 4.69 8.50
N ASN A 109 -6.22 5.43 9.54
CA ASN A 109 -6.19 4.89 10.90
C ASN A 109 -7.60 4.73 11.51
N GLY A 110 -8.62 5.25 10.85
CA GLY A 110 -10.03 5.11 11.23
C GLY A 110 -10.50 6.02 12.37
N LEU A 111 -9.59 6.75 13.03
CA LEU A 111 -9.93 7.56 14.20
C LEU A 111 -10.83 8.76 13.91
N LEU A 112 -10.81 9.22 12.68
CA LEU A 112 -11.61 10.34 12.18
C LEU A 112 -12.78 9.89 11.29
N LEU A 113 -12.95 8.58 11.06
CA LEU A 113 -14.02 8.06 10.23
C LEU A 113 -15.35 8.02 11.00
N THR A 114 -16.04 9.15 10.99
CA THR A 114 -17.37 9.31 11.62
C THR A 114 -18.47 8.76 10.72
N GLU A 115 -19.68 8.64 11.26
CA GLU A 115 -20.88 8.25 10.49
C GLU A 115 -21.15 9.23 9.34
N GLU A 116 -20.98 10.54 9.56
CA GLU A 116 -21.18 11.57 8.55
C GLU A 116 -20.21 11.41 7.36
N ILE A 117 -18.91 11.15 7.65
CA ILE A 117 -17.88 10.91 6.62
C ILE A 117 -18.19 9.59 5.89
N ALA A 118 -18.53 8.54 6.61
CA ALA A 118 -18.88 7.25 6.02
C ALA A 118 -20.12 7.37 5.11
N GLN A 119 -21.14 8.11 5.52
CA GLN A 119 -22.33 8.39 4.69
C GLN A 119 -21.98 9.24 3.46
N ALA A 120 -21.09 10.22 3.59
CA ALA A 120 -20.60 11.01 2.45
C ALA A 120 -19.87 10.12 1.43
N MET A 121 -18.94 9.28 1.88
CA MET A 121 -18.26 8.29 1.03
C MET A 121 -19.26 7.32 0.37
N ARG A 122 -20.29 6.89 1.11
CA ARG A 122 -21.33 5.98 0.57
C ARG A 122 -22.12 6.63 -0.55
N ARG A 123 -22.45 7.92 -0.44
CA ARG A 123 -23.14 8.67 -1.52
C ARG A 123 -22.29 8.78 -2.78
N LEU A 124 -20.97 8.95 -2.67
CA LEU A 124 -20.04 8.97 -3.80
C LEU A 124 -19.95 7.61 -4.48
N GLY A 125 -19.94 6.52 -3.73
CA GLY A 125 -20.08 5.15 -4.20
C GLY A 125 -18.87 4.57 -4.96
N ASN A 126 -17.77 5.30 -5.05
CA ASN A 126 -16.54 4.92 -5.75
C ASN A 126 -15.31 4.90 -4.82
N VAL A 127 -15.53 4.63 -3.54
CA VAL A 127 -14.49 4.60 -2.51
C VAL A 127 -14.68 3.45 -1.53
N THR A 128 -13.58 2.92 -1.04
CA THR A 128 -13.51 1.94 0.04
C THR A 128 -12.50 2.41 1.09
N PRO A 129 -12.88 2.52 2.36
CA PRO A 129 -11.90 2.70 3.42
C PRO A 129 -11.17 1.39 3.71
N LEU A 130 -9.87 1.47 3.91
CA LEU A 130 -9.01 0.40 4.40
C LEU A 130 -8.45 0.85 5.75
N ILE A 131 -9.06 0.34 6.82
CA ILE A 131 -8.86 0.81 8.20
C ILE A 131 -7.75 0.00 8.85
N SER A 132 -6.75 0.68 9.40
CA SER A 132 -5.60 0.02 10.03
C SER A 132 -5.93 -0.50 11.42
N VAL A 133 -5.73 -1.81 11.65
CA VAL A 133 -5.82 -2.49 12.95
C VAL A 133 -4.53 -3.25 13.19
N GLU A 134 -3.73 -2.79 14.17
CA GLU A 134 -2.35 -3.26 14.37
C GLU A 134 -2.18 -4.14 15.62
N GLY A 135 -3.26 -4.67 16.15
CA GLY A 135 -3.36 -5.50 17.35
C GLY A 135 -4.68 -5.29 18.04
N LEU A 136 -4.93 -5.99 19.13
CA LEU A 136 -5.99 -5.71 20.07
C LEU A 136 -5.58 -4.52 20.96
N GLU A 137 -6.43 -4.11 21.88
CA GLU A 137 -6.34 -2.85 22.63
C GLU A 137 -4.92 -2.35 22.95
N GLN A 138 -4.20 -3.03 23.86
CA GLN A 138 -2.90 -2.55 24.33
C GLN A 138 -1.81 -2.61 23.27
N VAL A 139 -1.77 -3.68 22.49
CA VAL A 139 -0.79 -3.83 21.42
C VAL A 139 -1.01 -2.78 20.34
N SER A 140 -2.27 -2.52 19.98
CA SER A 140 -2.61 -1.48 19.00
C SER A 140 -2.19 -0.09 19.49
N ASP A 141 -2.47 0.26 20.73
CA ASP A 141 -2.13 1.57 21.30
C ASP A 141 -0.62 1.82 21.30
N ILE A 142 0.17 0.83 21.70
CA ILE A 142 1.64 0.89 21.67
C ILE A 142 2.16 1.02 20.24
N ARG A 143 1.70 0.14 19.34
CA ARG A 143 2.12 0.11 17.94
C ARG A 143 1.80 1.41 17.21
N ARG A 144 0.66 2.01 17.50
CA ARG A 144 0.16 3.22 16.83
C ARG A 144 0.57 4.51 17.54
N GLY A 145 1.13 4.42 18.75
CA GLY A 145 1.59 5.57 19.53
C GLY A 145 0.44 6.50 19.94
N GLY A 146 -0.67 5.94 20.38
CA GLY A 146 -1.85 6.68 20.81
C GLY A 146 -2.59 5.96 21.94
N LYS A 147 -3.70 6.56 22.40
CA LYS A 147 -4.59 5.99 23.42
C LYS A 147 -5.94 5.65 22.79
N ASP A 148 -6.53 4.53 23.21
CA ASP A 148 -7.83 4.02 22.74
C ASP A 148 -7.87 3.85 21.20
N VAL A 149 -6.71 3.60 20.56
CA VAL A 149 -6.60 3.53 19.09
C VAL A 149 -7.40 2.38 18.53
N TYR A 150 -7.28 1.18 19.14
CA TYR A 150 -8.07 0.02 18.73
C TYR A 150 -9.58 0.30 18.80
N LYS A 151 -10.04 0.80 19.92
CA LYS A 151 -11.46 1.12 20.15
C LYS A 151 -12.00 2.11 19.12
N ARG A 152 -11.22 3.16 18.83
CA ARG A 152 -11.59 4.19 17.84
C ARG A 152 -11.54 3.65 16.42
N ALA A 153 -10.53 2.85 16.06
CA ALA A 153 -10.46 2.20 14.75
C ALA A 153 -11.66 1.27 14.52
N VAL A 154 -12.04 0.47 15.53
CA VAL A 154 -13.23 -0.39 15.50
C VAL A 154 -14.53 0.44 15.39
N SER A 155 -14.60 1.61 16.02
CA SER A 155 -15.73 2.54 15.82
C SER A 155 -15.79 3.04 14.37
N GLY A 156 -14.64 3.33 13.74
CA GLY A 156 -14.56 3.66 12.32
C GLY A 156 -15.00 2.50 11.41
N VAL A 157 -14.66 1.26 11.77
CA VAL A 157 -15.17 0.06 11.07
C VAL A 157 -16.69 0.02 11.17
N ALA A 158 -17.26 0.21 12.37
CA ALA A 158 -18.70 0.19 12.57
C ALA A 158 -19.42 1.30 11.78
N ALA A 159 -18.89 2.53 11.79
CA ALA A 159 -19.42 3.64 10.98
C ALA A 159 -19.42 3.30 9.49
N SER A 160 -18.31 2.73 8.99
CA SER A 160 -18.15 2.37 7.59
C SER A 160 -19.12 1.24 7.16
N THR A 161 -19.15 0.15 7.91
CA THR A 161 -20.04 -1.00 7.62
C THR A 161 -21.50 -0.63 7.81
N GLY A 162 -21.84 0.16 8.84
CA GLY A 162 -23.18 0.68 9.09
C GLY A 162 -23.69 1.59 7.96
N ALA A 163 -22.81 2.35 7.31
CA ALA A 163 -23.14 3.12 6.11
C ALA A 163 -23.29 2.25 4.85
N GLY A 164 -22.96 0.96 4.89
CA GLY A 164 -23.01 0.04 3.75
C GLY A 164 -21.88 0.23 2.75
N LEU A 165 -20.72 0.73 3.20
CA LEU A 165 -19.50 0.78 2.39
C LEU A 165 -18.86 -0.60 2.27
N VAL A 166 -18.23 -0.87 1.14
CA VAL A 166 -17.24 -1.95 1.07
C VAL A 166 -16.08 -1.55 1.97
N THR A 167 -15.88 -2.24 3.07
CA THR A 167 -14.94 -1.89 4.13
C THR A 167 -13.84 -2.92 4.25
N GLY A 168 -12.60 -2.46 4.26
CA GLY A 168 -11.43 -3.30 4.52
C GLY A 168 -10.75 -2.98 5.85
N VAL A 169 -10.02 -3.96 6.36
CA VAL A 169 -9.08 -3.81 7.47
C VAL A 169 -7.67 -4.15 6.98
N ALA A 170 -6.69 -3.34 7.34
CA ALA A 170 -5.27 -3.59 7.10
C ALA A 170 -4.56 -3.91 8.41
N ALA A 171 -3.71 -4.94 8.39
CA ALA A 171 -2.90 -5.34 9.52
C ALA A 171 -1.44 -5.50 9.10
N SER A 172 -0.54 -4.70 9.67
CA SER A 172 0.90 -4.82 9.49
C SER A 172 1.47 -5.76 10.54
N ILE A 173 1.70 -7.01 10.12
CA ILE A 173 2.08 -8.09 11.01
C ILE A 173 3.53 -7.98 11.44
N CYS A 174 3.76 -8.01 12.73
CA CYS A 174 5.05 -7.98 13.40
C CYS A 174 5.03 -8.89 14.63
N LYS A 175 6.17 -9.07 15.30
CA LYS A 175 6.28 -9.98 16.46
C LYS A 175 5.27 -9.66 17.58
N SER A 176 5.01 -8.37 17.86
CA SER A 176 4.15 -7.99 18.99
C SER A 176 2.66 -8.27 18.75
N ASN A 177 2.19 -8.34 17.50
CA ASN A 177 0.79 -8.57 17.17
C ASN A 177 0.54 -9.91 16.46
N PHE A 178 1.57 -10.72 16.26
CA PHE A 178 1.47 -11.96 15.48
C PHE A 178 0.36 -12.88 16.00
N ASN A 179 0.42 -13.22 17.29
CA ASN A 179 -0.54 -14.15 17.88
C ASN A 179 -1.97 -13.58 17.98
N GLU A 180 -2.11 -12.26 18.04
CA GLU A 180 -3.42 -11.60 18.10
C GLU A 180 -4.12 -11.53 16.74
N LEU A 181 -3.35 -11.41 15.64
CA LEU A 181 -3.89 -11.13 14.32
C LEU A 181 -3.74 -12.28 13.33
N VAL A 182 -2.79 -13.22 13.58
CA VAL A 182 -2.56 -14.38 12.73
C VAL A 182 -3.29 -15.59 13.33
N ASN A 183 -4.60 -15.44 13.51
CA ASN A 183 -5.49 -16.49 13.98
C ASN A 183 -6.89 -16.34 13.36
N ARG A 184 -7.69 -17.40 13.43
CA ARG A 184 -9.00 -17.46 12.83
C ARG A 184 -10.02 -16.56 13.56
N ASP A 185 -9.92 -16.45 14.87
CA ASP A 185 -10.87 -15.69 15.70
C ASP A 185 -10.88 -14.21 15.32
N PHE A 186 -9.71 -13.65 14.99
CA PHE A 186 -9.60 -12.29 14.47
C PHE A 186 -10.36 -12.11 13.14
N ALA A 187 -10.18 -13.03 12.20
CA ALA A 187 -10.91 -12.97 10.93
C ALA A 187 -12.41 -13.12 11.11
N GLU A 188 -12.86 -14.02 12.00
CA GLU A 188 -14.27 -14.21 12.34
C GLU A 188 -14.86 -12.99 13.06
N ASP A 189 -14.10 -12.31 13.90
CA ASP A 189 -14.53 -11.04 14.52
C ASP A 189 -14.77 -9.96 13.46
N LEU A 190 -13.86 -9.82 12.50
CA LEU A 190 -14.04 -8.90 11.39
C LEU A 190 -15.26 -9.23 10.53
N ILE A 191 -15.54 -10.50 10.28
CA ILE A 191 -16.75 -10.94 9.56
C ILE A 191 -18.01 -10.54 10.34
N ARG A 192 -18.06 -10.77 11.67
CA ARG A 192 -19.18 -10.35 12.52
C ARG A 192 -19.41 -8.83 12.49
N ARG A 193 -18.34 -8.04 12.29
CA ARG A 193 -18.41 -6.58 12.16
C ARG A 193 -18.79 -6.11 10.74
N GLY A 194 -19.00 -7.04 9.80
CA GLY A 194 -19.37 -6.71 8.42
C GLY A 194 -18.20 -6.26 7.54
N VAL A 195 -16.96 -6.55 7.92
CA VAL A 195 -15.78 -6.28 7.09
C VAL A 195 -15.77 -7.19 5.86
N HIS A 196 -15.42 -6.67 4.69
CA HIS A 196 -15.46 -7.37 3.42
C HIS A 196 -14.11 -7.96 3.01
N TYR A 197 -13.00 -7.30 3.40
CA TYR A 197 -11.67 -7.78 3.08
C TYR A 197 -10.66 -7.43 4.16
N LEU A 198 -9.67 -8.31 4.35
CA LEU A 198 -8.55 -8.16 5.28
C LEU A 198 -7.25 -8.18 4.50
N TRP A 199 -6.42 -7.15 4.67
CA TRP A 199 -5.14 -7.03 4.01
C TRP A 199 -4.00 -7.22 5.01
N TYR A 200 -3.26 -8.31 4.88
CA TYR A 200 -2.06 -8.57 5.65
C TYR A 200 -0.83 -7.95 5.00
N TYR A 201 -0.17 -7.07 5.73
CA TYR A 201 1.15 -6.54 5.41
C TYR A 201 2.20 -7.18 6.30
N ILE A 202 3.44 -7.31 5.80
CA ILE A 202 4.60 -7.65 6.61
C ILE A 202 5.22 -6.34 7.06
N TYR A 203 5.42 -6.20 8.37
CA TYR A 203 6.06 -5.03 8.98
C TYR A 203 7.47 -4.80 8.42
N ARG A 204 7.77 -3.56 8.12
CA ARG A 204 9.11 -3.10 7.73
C ARG A 204 9.60 -2.07 8.73
N PRO A 205 10.80 -2.27 9.32
CA PRO A 205 11.40 -1.31 10.28
C PRO A 205 12.00 -0.13 9.51
N VAL A 206 11.16 0.84 9.15
CA VAL A 206 11.56 2.05 8.41
C VAL A 206 11.13 3.31 9.15
N GLY A 207 11.60 4.46 8.67
CA GLY A 207 11.25 5.78 9.20
C GLY A 207 11.94 6.11 10.53
N PRO A 208 11.50 7.17 11.19
CA PRO A 208 12.22 7.73 12.36
C PRO A 208 12.14 6.85 13.62
N ARG A 209 11.23 5.88 13.66
CA ARG A 209 11.10 4.90 14.76
C ARG A 209 10.98 3.50 14.18
N PRO A 210 12.08 2.94 13.66
CA PRO A 210 12.03 1.72 12.87
C PRO A 210 11.72 0.46 13.69
N THR A 211 12.06 0.43 15.01
CA THR A 211 11.78 -0.68 15.92
C THR A 211 12.10 -2.06 15.31
N PRO A 212 13.37 -2.31 14.93
CA PRO A 212 13.76 -3.48 14.12
C PRO A 212 13.55 -4.83 14.82
N GLU A 213 13.45 -4.85 16.15
CA GLU A 213 13.16 -6.03 16.96
C GLU A 213 11.74 -6.59 16.72
N LEU A 214 10.84 -5.78 16.18
CA LEU A 214 9.47 -6.18 15.83
C LEU A 214 9.37 -6.91 14.48
N ALA A 215 10.41 -6.86 13.64
CA ALA A 215 10.40 -7.55 12.36
C ALA A 215 10.27 -9.07 12.56
N LEU A 216 9.44 -9.70 11.72
CA LEU A 216 9.24 -11.15 11.73
C LEU A 216 10.54 -11.88 11.38
N ASP A 217 10.74 -13.06 11.96
CA ASP A 217 11.73 -14.02 11.49
C ASP A 217 11.20 -14.85 10.31
N LYS A 218 12.06 -15.70 9.75
CA LYS A 218 11.74 -16.53 8.57
C LYS A 218 10.58 -17.48 8.86
N GLU A 219 10.61 -18.10 10.02
CA GLU A 219 9.62 -19.08 10.47
C GLU A 219 8.23 -18.43 10.58
N GLN A 220 8.16 -17.25 11.18
CA GLN A 220 6.91 -16.48 11.29
C GLN A 220 6.38 -16.03 9.92
N ILE A 221 7.24 -15.66 8.98
CA ILE A 221 6.82 -15.30 7.62
C ILE A 221 6.24 -16.52 6.88
N VAL A 222 6.86 -17.70 7.01
CA VAL A 222 6.35 -18.96 6.46
C VAL A 222 5.00 -19.32 7.09
N GLU A 223 4.89 -19.18 8.41
CA GLU A 223 3.64 -19.42 9.16
C GLU A 223 2.52 -18.47 8.71
N LEU A 224 2.81 -17.16 8.60
CA LEU A 224 1.87 -16.17 8.09
C LEU A 224 1.39 -16.54 6.68
N ARG A 225 2.31 -16.92 5.79
CA ARG A 225 1.94 -17.32 4.43
C ARG A 225 1.05 -18.55 4.43
N ARG A 226 1.39 -19.58 5.22
CA ARG A 226 0.58 -20.78 5.35
C ARG A 226 -0.80 -20.49 5.91
N PHE A 227 -0.87 -19.66 6.93
CA PHE A 227 -2.12 -19.18 7.52
C PHE A 227 -3.00 -18.48 6.49
N ILE A 228 -2.47 -17.50 5.76
CA ILE A 228 -3.22 -16.77 4.72
C ILE A 228 -3.81 -17.72 3.67
N VAL A 229 -3.01 -18.66 3.15
CA VAL A 229 -3.46 -19.61 2.12
C VAL A 229 -4.58 -20.53 2.62
N ASN A 230 -4.48 -20.99 3.87
CA ASN A 230 -5.51 -21.83 4.49
C ASN A 230 -6.78 -21.01 4.78
N LEU A 231 -6.64 -19.84 5.41
CA LEU A 231 -7.76 -18.98 5.77
C LEU A 231 -8.64 -18.62 4.56
N ARG A 232 -8.05 -18.44 3.38
CA ARG A 232 -8.75 -18.21 2.11
C ARG A 232 -9.71 -19.32 1.70
N CYS A 233 -9.49 -20.55 2.21
CA CYS A 233 -10.37 -21.68 1.96
C CYS A 233 -11.44 -21.86 3.04
N GLU A 234 -11.32 -21.17 4.18
CA GLU A 234 -12.07 -21.46 5.39
C GLU A 234 -13.12 -20.39 5.74
N VAL A 235 -12.90 -19.14 5.32
CA VAL A 235 -13.76 -18.02 5.73
C VAL A 235 -14.30 -17.25 4.54
N PRO A 236 -15.53 -16.69 4.65
CA PRO A 236 -16.14 -15.86 3.60
C PRO A 236 -15.65 -14.39 3.70
N LEU A 237 -14.33 -14.20 3.82
CA LEU A 237 -13.66 -12.91 3.88
C LEU A 237 -12.59 -12.87 2.80
N VAL A 238 -12.51 -11.78 2.03
CA VAL A 238 -11.42 -11.64 1.05
C VAL A 238 -10.12 -11.34 1.78
N ILE A 239 -9.17 -12.28 1.73
CA ILE A 239 -7.85 -12.11 2.37
C ILE A 239 -6.84 -11.67 1.32
N VAL A 240 -6.27 -10.50 1.49
CA VAL A 240 -5.31 -9.89 0.55
C VAL A 240 -3.89 -9.99 1.10
N ASP A 241 -2.96 -10.37 0.27
CA ASP A 241 -1.52 -10.14 0.42
C ASP A 241 -0.96 -9.53 -0.88
N ALA A 242 0.12 -8.79 -0.79
CA ALA A 242 0.75 -8.14 -1.92
C ALA A 242 2.15 -8.70 -2.22
N TYR A 243 2.47 -9.92 -1.81
CA TYR A 243 3.84 -10.40 -1.73
C TYR A 243 4.15 -11.67 -2.50
N TRP A 244 3.13 -12.45 -2.89
CA TRP A 244 3.34 -13.74 -3.54
C TRP A 244 2.42 -13.93 -4.73
N ASP A 245 2.96 -14.55 -5.78
CA ASP A 245 2.17 -14.97 -6.94
C ASP A 245 1.33 -16.23 -6.63
N LYS A 246 0.64 -16.77 -7.66
CA LYS A 246 -0.23 -17.95 -7.51
C LYS A 246 0.53 -19.21 -7.15
N ASP A 247 1.82 -19.28 -7.45
CA ASP A 247 2.68 -20.43 -7.18
C ASP A 247 3.49 -20.24 -5.88
N GLY A 248 3.24 -19.15 -5.15
CA GLY A 248 3.89 -18.83 -3.88
C GLY A 248 5.26 -18.18 -4.03
N LYS A 249 5.66 -17.83 -5.24
CA LYS A 249 6.92 -17.12 -5.47
C LYS A 249 6.77 -15.67 -5.08
N ALA A 250 7.79 -15.14 -4.42
CA ALA A 250 7.84 -13.75 -4.00
C ALA A 250 7.84 -12.79 -5.18
N LEU A 251 7.31 -11.59 -4.95
CA LEU A 251 7.40 -10.48 -5.87
C LEU A 251 7.28 -9.14 -5.15
N CYS A 252 7.97 -8.15 -5.67
CA CYS A 252 7.95 -6.79 -5.18
C CYS A 252 7.20 -5.89 -6.17
N PRO A 253 6.04 -5.31 -5.80
CA PRO A 253 5.27 -4.43 -6.71
C PRO A 253 6.06 -3.23 -7.22
N GLY A 254 6.92 -2.64 -6.37
CA GLY A 254 7.78 -1.53 -6.73
C GLY A 254 8.85 -1.92 -7.74
N ALA A 255 9.46 -3.12 -7.57
CA ALA A 255 10.48 -3.62 -8.51
C ALA A 255 9.91 -3.91 -9.90
N VAL A 256 8.67 -4.41 -9.98
CA VAL A 256 8.00 -4.59 -11.29
C VAL A 256 7.52 -3.29 -11.89
N GLY A 257 7.40 -2.24 -11.05
CA GLY A 257 6.79 -0.98 -11.45
C GLY A 257 5.29 -1.07 -11.72
N LEU A 258 4.60 -2.03 -11.08
CA LEU A 258 3.15 -2.17 -11.18
C LEU A 258 2.44 -0.94 -10.60
N SER A 259 3.02 -0.36 -9.56
CA SER A 259 2.61 0.91 -8.98
C SER A 259 3.81 1.76 -8.63
N HIS A 260 3.61 3.07 -8.60
CA HIS A 260 4.51 4.04 -7.98
C HIS A 260 3.78 4.81 -6.90
N HIS A 261 4.56 5.40 -6.01
CA HIS A 261 4.08 6.30 -4.97
C HIS A 261 4.42 7.75 -5.34
N ILE A 262 3.47 8.64 -5.17
CA ILE A 262 3.70 10.08 -5.19
C ILE A 262 3.48 10.57 -3.77
N ASN A 263 4.53 11.14 -3.17
CA ASN A 263 4.45 11.63 -1.81
C ASN A 263 3.78 13.01 -1.72
N SER A 264 3.60 13.51 -0.51
CA SER A 264 2.92 14.80 -0.26
C SER A 264 3.71 16.04 -0.71
N ALA A 265 4.96 15.89 -1.15
CA ALA A 265 5.75 16.93 -1.80
C ALA A 265 5.73 16.84 -3.33
N GLY A 266 5.06 15.82 -3.89
CA GLY A 266 5.01 15.57 -5.33
C GLY A 266 6.16 14.72 -5.86
N ASP A 267 7.02 14.18 -5.01
CA ASP A 267 8.12 13.32 -5.44
C ASP A 267 7.61 11.94 -5.85
N ILE A 268 8.16 11.40 -6.94
CA ILE A 268 7.82 10.08 -7.46
C ILE A 268 8.78 9.05 -6.87
N GLU A 269 8.26 8.14 -6.06
CA GLU A 269 9.01 7.12 -5.33
C GLU A 269 8.67 5.71 -5.84
N PHE A 270 9.55 4.74 -5.61
CA PHE A 270 9.32 3.34 -5.98
C PHE A 270 8.18 2.71 -5.16
N CYS A 271 8.16 3.00 -3.87
CA CYS A 271 7.14 2.55 -2.92
C CYS A 271 7.16 3.44 -1.67
N PRO A 272 6.07 3.51 -0.87
CA PRO A 272 6.01 4.39 0.28
C PRO A 272 7.13 4.22 1.33
N PRO A 273 7.61 2.98 1.64
CA PRO A 273 8.69 2.82 2.61
C PRO A 273 10.08 3.27 2.13
N LEU A 274 10.29 3.47 0.83
CA LEU A 274 11.57 3.84 0.25
C LEU A 274 11.50 5.27 -0.27
N GLN A 275 11.78 6.23 0.61
CA GLN A 275 11.58 7.66 0.39
C GLN A 275 12.82 8.32 -0.24
N PHE A 276 13.05 8.00 -1.51
CA PHE A 276 14.07 8.63 -2.35
C PHE A 276 13.50 8.88 -3.75
N SER A 277 13.85 10.03 -4.32
CA SER A 277 13.37 10.41 -5.64
C SER A 277 14.40 11.23 -6.42
N LYS A 278 14.22 11.25 -7.76
CA LYS A 278 14.85 12.20 -8.68
C LYS A 278 13.81 12.97 -9.49
N ASP A 279 12.57 12.52 -9.44
CA ASP A 279 11.49 13.02 -10.26
C ASP A 279 10.38 13.61 -9.38
N ASN A 280 9.83 14.76 -9.78
CA ASN A 280 8.75 15.44 -9.07
C ASN A 280 7.67 15.83 -10.09
N ILE A 281 6.39 15.73 -9.67
CA ILE A 281 5.26 16.06 -10.54
C ILE A 281 5.11 17.56 -10.82
N GLY A 282 5.72 18.44 -10.02
CA GLY A 282 5.59 19.89 -10.17
C GLY A 282 4.13 20.37 -10.26
N THR A 283 3.93 21.50 -10.93
CA THR A 283 2.60 22.01 -11.22
C THR A 283 2.31 21.81 -12.72
N GLY A 284 1.24 21.06 -13.05
CA GLY A 284 0.81 20.83 -14.44
C GLY A 284 1.73 19.96 -15.28
N ALA A 285 2.58 19.13 -14.65
CA ALA A 285 3.54 18.27 -15.34
C ALA A 285 2.87 17.13 -16.11
N ASP A 286 3.47 16.73 -17.22
CA ASP A 286 3.12 15.52 -17.98
C ASP A 286 3.70 14.29 -17.27
N LEU A 287 2.96 13.75 -16.31
CA LEU A 287 3.35 12.58 -15.53
C LEU A 287 3.75 11.37 -16.40
N PRO A 288 3.03 11.02 -17.48
CA PRO A 288 3.47 9.98 -18.40
C PRO A 288 4.87 10.23 -19.00
N ALA A 289 5.17 11.47 -19.39
CA ALA A 289 6.48 11.81 -19.94
C ALA A 289 7.58 11.74 -18.88
N ILE A 290 7.32 12.18 -17.65
CA ILE A 290 8.28 12.07 -16.54
C ILE A 290 8.62 10.60 -16.29
N ILE A 291 7.62 9.74 -16.08
CA ILE A 291 7.83 8.32 -15.78
C ILE A 291 8.53 7.59 -16.94
N ALA A 292 8.17 7.90 -18.19
CA ALA A 292 8.77 7.26 -19.36
C ALA A 292 10.23 7.64 -19.58
N LYS A 293 10.64 8.85 -19.18
CA LYS A 293 12.02 9.39 -19.35
C LYS A 293 12.88 9.18 -18.11
N SER A 294 12.34 8.69 -17.01
CA SER A 294 13.09 8.53 -15.76
C SER A 294 14.06 7.35 -15.84
N ASP A 295 15.33 7.64 -16.06
CA ASP A 295 16.40 6.66 -15.96
C ASP A 295 16.53 6.09 -14.55
N PHE A 296 16.18 6.87 -13.53
CA PHE A 296 16.16 6.46 -12.14
C PHE A 296 15.17 5.33 -11.89
N LEU A 297 13.92 5.51 -12.31
CA LEU A 297 12.88 4.48 -12.17
C LEU A 297 13.20 3.24 -13.02
N ALA A 298 13.74 3.42 -14.23
CA ALA A 298 14.12 2.31 -15.09
C ALA A 298 15.29 1.50 -14.52
N SER A 299 16.35 2.19 -14.06
CA SER A 299 17.52 1.56 -13.44
C SER A 299 17.18 0.81 -12.16
N PHE A 300 16.28 1.36 -11.34
CA PHE A 300 15.80 0.66 -10.15
C PHE A 300 15.10 -0.66 -10.49
N ARG A 301 14.17 -0.64 -11.46
CA ARG A 301 13.47 -1.87 -11.86
C ARG A 301 14.44 -2.97 -12.30
N LYS A 302 15.47 -2.59 -13.06
CA LYS A 302 16.51 -3.52 -13.51
C LYS A 302 17.31 -4.05 -12.32
N MET A 303 17.88 -3.17 -11.52
CA MET A 303 18.70 -3.52 -10.35
C MET A 303 17.91 -4.42 -9.38
N ALA A 304 16.67 -4.07 -9.06
CA ALA A 304 15.85 -4.86 -8.14
C ALA A 304 15.49 -6.23 -8.72
N ALA A 305 15.15 -6.33 -10.01
CA ALA A 305 14.84 -7.60 -10.67
C ALA A 305 16.04 -8.55 -10.72
N ASP A 306 17.26 -8.00 -10.91
CA ASP A 306 18.50 -8.76 -10.94
C ASP A 306 18.98 -9.20 -9.54
N SER A 307 18.50 -8.53 -8.47
CA SER A 307 18.99 -8.72 -7.10
C SER A 307 18.09 -9.58 -6.24
N THR A 308 16.76 -9.41 -6.34
CA THR A 308 15.82 -10.12 -5.48
C THR A 308 14.40 -10.15 -6.04
N ARG A 309 13.64 -11.15 -5.66
CA ARG A 309 12.18 -11.15 -5.83
C ARG A 309 11.45 -10.56 -4.64
N GLY A 310 12.15 -10.33 -3.54
CA GLY A 310 11.62 -9.84 -2.27
C GLY A 310 11.70 -8.33 -2.09
N CYS A 311 11.79 -7.91 -0.83
CA CYS A 311 11.92 -6.51 -0.46
C CYS A 311 13.40 -6.12 -0.38
N ILE A 312 13.89 -5.36 -1.36
CA ILE A 312 15.32 -5.00 -1.46
C ILE A 312 15.86 -4.31 -0.20
N ILE A 313 15.09 -3.41 0.43
CA ILE A 313 15.52 -2.72 1.65
C ILE A 313 15.57 -3.64 2.88
N MET A 314 14.90 -4.79 2.83
CA MET A 314 14.99 -5.79 3.90
C MET A 314 16.15 -6.76 3.66
N GLU A 315 16.31 -7.23 2.42
CA GLU A 315 17.31 -8.25 2.10
C GLU A 315 18.70 -7.67 1.89
N ASN A 316 18.79 -6.52 1.22
CA ASN A 316 20.08 -5.91 0.88
C ASN A 316 20.02 -4.37 0.94
N PRO A 317 19.90 -3.79 2.16
CA PRO A 317 19.85 -2.34 2.33
C PRO A 317 21.13 -1.63 1.84
N GLU A 318 22.31 -2.28 1.94
CA GLU A 318 23.55 -1.71 1.47
C GLU A 318 23.60 -1.57 -0.06
N LEU A 319 23.16 -2.58 -0.82
CA LEU A 319 23.04 -2.48 -2.27
C LEU A 319 22.06 -1.37 -2.65
N MET A 320 20.97 -1.22 -1.92
CA MET A 320 20.01 -0.15 -2.16
C MET A 320 20.64 1.22 -1.92
N LYS A 321 21.39 1.38 -0.84
CA LYS A 321 22.11 2.62 -0.54
C LYS A 321 23.10 2.98 -1.65
N GLN A 322 23.96 2.03 -2.05
CA GLN A 322 24.94 2.23 -3.13
C GLN A 322 24.27 2.64 -4.44
N PHE A 323 23.13 2.02 -4.78
CA PHE A 323 22.34 2.41 -5.94
C PHE A 323 21.85 3.85 -5.84
N LEU A 324 21.29 4.25 -4.70
CA LEU A 324 20.78 5.61 -4.49
C LEU A 324 21.90 6.67 -4.58
N GLU A 325 23.07 6.39 -3.98
CA GLU A 325 24.24 7.25 -4.04
C GLU A 325 24.76 7.39 -5.48
N GLN A 326 24.88 6.29 -6.21
CA GLN A 326 25.30 6.30 -7.63
C GLN A 326 24.32 7.09 -8.50
N GLN A 327 23.04 6.98 -8.21
CA GLN A 327 21.99 7.73 -8.90
C GLN A 327 21.87 9.18 -8.41
N GLN A 328 22.56 9.58 -7.35
CA GLN A 328 22.42 10.89 -6.70
C GLN A 328 20.97 11.20 -6.35
N ALA A 329 20.23 10.21 -5.81
CA ALA A 329 18.84 10.35 -5.46
C ALA A 329 18.68 11.23 -4.21
N ALA A 330 17.70 12.13 -4.24
CA ALA A 330 17.40 12.99 -3.09
C ALA A 330 16.58 12.22 -2.05
N ASP A 331 16.84 12.47 -0.75
CA ASP A 331 15.96 12.08 0.34
C ASP A 331 14.64 12.84 0.23
N SER A 332 13.57 12.15 -0.12
CA SER A 332 12.22 12.70 -0.27
C SER A 332 11.38 12.62 1.01
N SER A 333 11.93 12.04 2.09
CA SER A 333 11.22 11.85 3.36
C SER A 333 10.87 13.18 4.07
N GLY A 334 11.64 14.23 3.78
CA GLY A 334 11.54 15.51 4.46
C GLY A 334 12.24 15.58 5.82
N ARG A 335 12.90 14.49 6.22
CA ARG A 335 13.68 14.43 7.48
C ARG A 335 15.14 14.80 7.28
N GLY A 336 15.69 14.59 6.09
CA GLY A 336 17.12 14.78 5.79
C GLY A 336 18.01 13.65 6.33
N SER A 337 17.43 12.59 6.90
CA SER A 337 18.15 11.47 7.53
C SER A 337 17.99 10.14 6.77
N GLY A 338 17.43 10.17 5.56
CA GLY A 338 17.09 8.96 4.81
C GLY A 338 18.29 8.05 4.53
N TYR A 339 19.45 8.62 4.22
CA TYR A 339 20.69 7.86 4.00
C TYR A 339 21.25 7.27 5.28
N GLU A 340 21.20 7.99 6.39
CA GLU A 340 21.61 7.51 7.73
C GLU A 340 20.67 6.38 8.19
N GLU A 341 19.35 6.56 8.02
CA GLU A 341 18.34 5.53 8.31
C GLU A 341 18.61 4.26 7.52
N LEU A 342 18.86 4.38 6.22
CA LEU A 342 19.17 3.23 5.36
C LEU A 342 20.50 2.56 5.72
N SER A 343 21.52 3.35 6.09
CA SER A 343 22.83 2.86 6.54
C SER A 343 22.76 2.10 7.87
N ALA A 344 21.80 2.43 8.72
CA ALA A 344 21.57 1.74 10.00
C ALA A 344 20.80 0.42 9.83
N MET A 345 20.19 0.18 8.67
CA MET A 345 19.44 -1.05 8.42
C MET A 345 20.38 -2.24 8.30
N GLN A 346 19.96 -3.37 8.87
CA GLN A 346 20.64 -4.66 8.73
C GLN A 346 19.79 -5.59 7.86
N PRO A 347 20.40 -6.47 7.05
CA PRO A 347 19.69 -7.48 6.30
C PRO A 347 18.77 -8.33 7.18
N ARG A 348 17.53 -8.54 6.71
CA ARG A 348 16.50 -9.27 7.45
C ARG A 348 15.67 -10.14 6.51
N PRO A 349 15.09 -11.23 7.02
CA PRO A 349 14.10 -12.01 6.28
C PRO A 349 12.96 -11.12 5.78
N CYS A 350 12.49 -11.42 4.58
CA CYS A 350 11.27 -10.82 4.02
C CYS A 350 10.39 -11.91 3.38
N HIS A 351 9.41 -11.51 2.61
CA HIS A 351 8.51 -12.44 1.92
C HIS A 351 9.16 -13.30 0.82
N HIS A 352 10.43 -13.10 0.50
CA HIS A 352 11.20 -13.96 -0.39
C HIS A 352 11.67 -15.19 0.38
N LEU A 353 11.08 -16.31 0.06
CA LEU A 353 11.25 -17.59 0.76
C LEU A 353 11.67 -18.67 -0.25
N PRO A 354 12.88 -18.58 -0.83
CA PRO A 354 13.34 -19.60 -1.76
C PRO A 354 13.34 -20.97 -1.07
N ASP A 355 12.89 -21.99 -1.82
CA ASP A 355 12.72 -23.38 -1.36
C ASP A 355 11.65 -23.58 -0.26
N SER A 356 10.85 -22.56 0.02
CA SER A 356 9.74 -22.63 0.98
C SER A 356 8.46 -22.01 0.42
N GLU A 357 8.29 -22.03 -0.89
CA GLU A 357 7.13 -21.46 -1.57
C GLU A 357 5.86 -22.23 -1.21
N ILE A 358 4.80 -21.50 -0.90
CA ILE A 358 3.49 -22.04 -0.58
C ILE A 358 2.48 -21.56 -1.63
N PRO A 359 2.11 -22.41 -2.60
CA PRO A 359 1.16 -22.06 -3.65
C PRO A 359 -0.25 -21.80 -3.12
N GLU A 360 -1.01 -20.98 -3.86
CA GLU A 360 -2.43 -20.79 -3.59
C GLU A 360 -3.22 -22.08 -3.75
N LYS A 361 -4.08 -22.36 -2.78
CA LYS A 361 -4.99 -23.52 -2.79
C LYS A 361 -6.32 -23.18 -3.46
N HIS A 362 -6.91 -22.04 -3.14
CA HIS A 362 -8.24 -21.66 -3.61
C HIS A 362 -8.20 -21.16 -5.05
N TRP A 363 -9.04 -21.69 -5.92
CA TRP A 363 -9.07 -21.40 -7.36
C TRP A 363 -9.29 -19.91 -7.69
N ALA A 364 -10.16 -19.21 -6.94
CA ALA A 364 -10.45 -17.81 -7.17
C ALA A 364 -9.22 -16.92 -6.92
N TYR A 365 -8.41 -17.24 -5.91
CA TYR A 365 -7.15 -16.53 -5.65
C TYR A 365 -6.09 -16.86 -6.70
N ARG A 366 -6.02 -18.10 -7.19
CA ARG A 366 -5.15 -18.45 -8.32
C ARG A 366 -5.52 -17.63 -9.56
N PHE A 367 -6.83 -17.49 -9.84
CA PHE A 367 -7.32 -16.65 -10.93
C PHE A 367 -7.00 -15.15 -10.69
N ALA A 368 -7.35 -14.62 -9.52
CA ALA A 368 -7.11 -13.22 -9.17
C ALA A 368 -5.63 -12.84 -9.25
N LYS A 369 -4.75 -13.70 -8.73
CA LYS A 369 -3.29 -13.53 -8.80
C LYS A 369 -2.71 -13.62 -10.21
N LYS A 370 -3.43 -14.12 -11.18
CA LYS A 370 -3.03 -14.14 -12.58
C LYS A 370 -3.53 -12.93 -13.38
N TYR A 371 -4.72 -12.42 -13.07
CA TYR A 371 -5.43 -11.48 -13.94
C TYR A 371 -5.80 -10.15 -13.29
N TRP A 372 -5.63 -10.00 -11.98
CA TRP A 372 -6.09 -8.84 -11.22
C TRP A 372 -4.99 -8.27 -10.31
N PHE A 373 -5.19 -7.07 -9.73
CA PHE A 373 -4.21 -6.38 -8.87
C PHE A 373 -3.70 -7.20 -7.69
N PHE A 374 -4.61 -7.92 -7.03
CA PHE A 374 -4.25 -8.73 -5.86
C PHE A 374 -3.32 -9.90 -6.17
N GLY A 375 -3.12 -10.17 -7.43
CA GLY A 375 -2.33 -11.28 -7.86
C GLY A 375 -1.15 -10.94 -8.72
N PHE A 376 -0.87 -9.66 -8.89
CA PHE A 376 0.31 -9.28 -9.67
C PHE A 376 0.45 -10.08 -10.97
N GLY A 377 -0.67 -10.29 -11.66
CA GLY A 377 -0.69 -10.95 -12.94
C GLY A 377 0.22 -10.31 -14.00
N ALA A 378 0.87 -9.20 -13.66
CA ALA A 378 1.90 -8.55 -14.45
C ALA A 378 3.18 -9.38 -14.63
N TYR A 379 3.41 -10.39 -13.80
CA TYR A 379 4.59 -11.25 -13.91
C TYR A 379 4.44 -12.44 -14.90
N GLY A 380 3.36 -12.54 -15.61
CA GLY A 380 3.16 -13.55 -16.66
C GLY A 380 2.41 -14.77 -16.21
#